data_3c2c4267cc18bfabe63e4f1217dffef2
#
_entry.id   3c2c4267cc18bfabe63e4f1217dffef2
#
_cell.length_a   1.000
_cell.length_b   1.000
_cell.length_c   1.000
_cell.angle_alpha   90.00
_cell.angle_beta   90.00
_cell.angle_gamma   90.00
#
_symmetry.space_group_name_H-M   'P 1'
#
loop_
_entity.id
_entity.type
_entity.pdbx_description
1 polymer ?
#
loop_
_entity_poly.entity_id
_entity_poly.type
_entity_poly.pdbx_seq_one_letter_code
_entity_poly.pdbx_strand_id
1 'polypeptide(L)'
;DLNNKLPDEIFTKDVESINYELAGDGYTIYNGGLQKVTKISNDKYLVEVGSPQLLEKVSDDDVNFYLKSSSRYPSNSKKIINFTKKVINNEKSDELKIEKLMNFVSEYIEDDYESNSDSVFDIIDKKKGDCTEHSLLFTTMARSIGLPTREVTGWAYDGNKKYVLHAWVEVAMNVDNVFYWVPIDPTWNLSMPLIHIKSSGKNFLDSNLSITLKEINFTDGESLNF
;
A
#
# COMPACT_ATOMS: atom_id res chain seq x y z
N ASP A 1 -17.87 -8.35 1.51
CA ASP A 1 -17.84 -9.44 0.52
C ASP A 1 -17.89 -8.87 -0.90
N LEU A 2 -17.14 -9.45 -1.84
CA LEU A 2 -17.28 -9.18 -3.25
C LEU A 2 -18.57 -9.81 -3.78
N ASN A 3 -19.40 -9.02 -4.44
CA ASN A 3 -20.53 -9.56 -5.18
C ASN A 3 -20.07 -10.39 -6.38
N ASN A 4 -18.87 -10.08 -6.92
CA ASN A 4 -18.22 -10.84 -7.98
C ASN A 4 -16.78 -11.20 -7.57
N LYS A 5 -16.39 -12.47 -7.73
CA LYS A 5 -15.00 -12.89 -7.56
C LYS A 5 -14.12 -12.21 -8.61
N LEU A 6 -12.94 -11.75 -8.22
CA LEU A 6 -11.93 -11.32 -9.19
C LEU A 6 -11.54 -12.52 -10.07
N PRO A 7 -11.57 -12.40 -11.39
CA PRO A 7 -11.20 -13.48 -12.28
C PRO A 7 -9.69 -13.77 -12.23
N ASP A 8 -9.31 -14.99 -12.56
CA ASP A 8 -7.89 -15.41 -12.51
C ASP A 8 -7.01 -14.66 -13.53
N GLU A 9 -7.61 -14.05 -14.53
CA GLU A 9 -6.95 -13.21 -15.55
C GLU A 9 -6.20 -12.02 -14.94
N ILE A 10 -6.64 -11.47 -13.82
CA ILE A 10 -5.93 -10.37 -13.13
C ILE A 10 -4.52 -10.77 -12.65
N PHE A 11 -4.25 -12.08 -12.51
CA PHE A 11 -2.96 -12.60 -12.07
C PHE A 11 -2.12 -13.14 -13.24
N THR A 12 -2.69 -13.22 -14.45
CA THR A 12 -2.05 -13.84 -15.61
C THR A 12 -1.89 -12.92 -16.81
N LYS A 13 -2.64 -11.79 -16.85
CA LYS A 13 -2.55 -10.76 -17.88
C LYS A 13 -2.06 -9.43 -17.28
N ASP A 14 -1.50 -8.58 -18.13
CA ASP A 14 -1.13 -7.23 -17.74
C ASP A 14 -2.37 -6.35 -17.61
N VAL A 15 -2.78 -6.07 -16.38
CA VAL A 15 -3.94 -5.24 -16.07
C VAL A 15 -3.54 -3.77 -16.07
N GLU A 16 -4.29 -2.93 -16.77
CA GLU A 16 -4.14 -1.49 -16.79
C GLU A 16 -4.91 -0.83 -15.64
N SER A 17 -6.17 -1.19 -15.45
CA SER A 17 -7.02 -0.67 -14.36
C SER A 17 -8.13 -1.63 -13.97
N ILE A 18 -8.62 -1.47 -12.75
CA ILE A 18 -9.79 -2.16 -12.22
C ILE A 18 -10.79 -1.12 -11.71
N ASN A 19 -12.03 -1.21 -12.15
CA ASN A 19 -13.13 -0.34 -11.76
C ASN A 19 -14.06 -1.05 -10.78
N TYR A 20 -14.29 -0.40 -9.65
CA TYR A 20 -15.17 -0.86 -8.58
C TYR A 20 -16.31 0.10 -8.33
N GLU A 21 -17.46 -0.43 -7.92
CA GLU A 21 -18.50 0.30 -7.24
C GLU A 21 -18.47 -0.04 -5.76
N LEU A 22 -18.35 0.98 -4.91
CA LEU A 22 -18.41 0.86 -3.47
C LEU A 22 -19.70 1.47 -2.96
N ALA A 23 -20.44 0.73 -2.13
CA ALA A 23 -21.66 1.20 -1.50
C ALA A 23 -21.67 0.89 0.01
N GLY A 24 -22.09 1.85 0.83
CA GLY A 24 -22.17 1.72 2.28
C GLY A 24 -21.74 2.99 3.01
N ASP A 25 -21.59 2.88 4.31
CA ASP A 25 -21.25 3.97 5.22
C ASP A 25 -20.10 3.63 6.18
N GLY A 26 -19.69 4.58 7.01
CA GLY A 26 -18.64 4.39 8.02
C GLY A 26 -17.21 4.54 7.52
N TYR A 27 -16.99 4.87 6.24
CA TYR A 27 -15.67 5.05 5.63
C TYR A 27 -15.59 6.31 4.77
N THR A 28 -14.36 6.72 4.49
CA THR A 28 -14.05 7.79 3.53
C THR A 28 -13.14 7.23 2.46
N ILE A 29 -13.58 7.33 1.20
CA ILE A 29 -12.79 7.01 0.02
C ILE A 29 -12.30 8.32 -0.58
N TYR A 30 -11.03 8.41 -0.95
CA TYR A 30 -10.41 9.61 -1.47
C TYR A 30 -9.44 9.30 -2.62
N ASN A 31 -9.21 10.30 -3.48
CA ASN A 31 -8.21 10.20 -4.54
C ASN A 31 -6.80 10.05 -3.94
N GLY A 32 -5.91 9.41 -4.67
CA GLY A 32 -4.49 9.32 -4.32
C GLY A 32 -3.92 7.92 -4.43
N GLY A 33 -2.60 7.82 -4.39
CA GLY A 33 -1.91 6.59 -4.79
C GLY A 33 -2.20 6.27 -6.26
N LEU A 34 -2.71 5.09 -6.55
CA LEU A 34 -3.17 4.66 -7.87
C LEU A 34 -4.70 4.78 -8.05
N GLN A 35 -5.37 5.60 -7.23
CA GLN A 35 -6.80 5.57 -7.09
C GLN A 35 -7.44 6.88 -7.52
N LYS A 36 -8.47 6.79 -8.38
CA LYS A 36 -9.37 7.87 -8.73
C LYS A 36 -10.77 7.55 -8.25
N VAL A 37 -11.40 8.50 -7.56
CA VAL A 37 -12.71 8.33 -6.94
C VAL A 37 -13.72 9.30 -7.53
N THR A 38 -14.86 8.77 -7.96
CA THR A 38 -16.04 9.56 -8.38
C THR A 38 -17.20 9.28 -7.43
N LYS A 39 -17.63 10.29 -6.69
CA LYS A 39 -18.79 10.18 -5.80
C LYS A 39 -20.08 10.19 -6.62
N ILE A 40 -20.90 9.15 -6.45
CA ILE A 40 -22.22 9.01 -7.13
C ILE A 40 -23.34 9.51 -6.21
N SER A 41 -23.31 9.14 -4.92
CA SER A 41 -24.26 9.58 -3.90
C SER A 41 -23.56 9.70 -2.55
N ASN A 42 -24.29 9.91 -1.44
CA ASN A 42 -23.69 10.03 -0.11
C ASN A 42 -23.00 8.74 0.35
N ASP A 43 -23.45 7.61 -0.13
CA ASP A 43 -23.04 6.25 0.27
C ASP A 43 -22.52 5.41 -0.90
N LYS A 44 -22.29 6.03 -2.08
CA LYS A 44 -21.91 5.30 -3.29
C LYS A 44 -20.80 5.99 -4.08
N TYR A 45 -19.79 5.23 -4.45
CA TYR A 45 -18.59 5.69 -5.15
C TYR A 45 -18.26 4.76 -6.32
N LEU A 46 -17.74 5.33 -7.41
CA LEU A 46 -16.96 4.60 -8.40
C LEU A 46 -15.48 4.83 -8.10
N VAL A 47 -14.72 3.75 -8.08
CA VAL A 47 -13.28 3.76 -7.79
C VAL A 47 -12.56 3.05 -8.92
N GLU A 48 -11.73 3.79 -9.63
CA GLU A 48 -10.76 3.28 -10.59
C GLU A 48 -9.42 3.13 -9.90
N VAL A 49 -8.85 1.93 -9.91
CA VAL A 49 -7.51 1.65 -9.41
C VAL A 49 -6.66 1.18 -10.57
N GLY A 50 -5.56 1.85 -10.83
CA GLY A 50 -4.72 1.43 -11.96
C GLY A 50 -3.77 2.51 -12.44
N SER A 51 -3.42 2.41 -13.69
CA SER A 51 -2.61 3.29 -14.52
C SER A 51 -1.65 4.27 -13.81
N PRO A 52 -0.35 4.29 -14.15
CA PRO A 52 0.60 5.25 -13.59
C PRO A 52 0.19 6.72 -13.70
N GLN A 53 -0.72 7.05 -14.63
CA GLN A 53 -1.26 8.40 -14.80
C GLN A 53 -2.11 8.87 -13.61
N LEU A 54 -2.60 7.93 -12.78
CA LEU A 54 -3.36 8.23 -11.57
C LEU A 54 -2.48 8.51 -10.35
N LEU A 55 -1.16 8.31 -10.45
CA LEU A 55 -0.24 8.54 -9.33
C LEU A 55 -0.37 9.95 -8.76
N GLU A 56 -0.55 10.01 -7.46
CA GLU A 56 -0.63 11.24 -6.70
C GLU A 56 0.74 11.92 -6.66
N LYS A 57 0.80 13.20 -7.06
CA LYS A 57 2.03 14.00 -6.93
C LYS A 57 2.30 14.30 -5.45
N VAL A 58 3.58 14.25 -5.09
CA VAL A 58 4.06 14.58 -3.75
C VAL A 58 4.40 16.06 -3.68
N SER A 59 3.96 16.76 -2.64
CA SER A 59 4.40 18.13 -2.36
C SER A 59 5.79 18.15 -1.70
N ASP A 60 6.52 19.26 -1.85
CA ASP A 60 7.82 19.43 -1.19
C ASP A 60 7.69 19.37 0.35
N ASP A 61 6.59 19.86 0.90
CA ASP A 61 6.28 19.78 2.32
C ASP A 61 6.10 18.32 2.77
N ASP A 62 5.42 17.49 1.97
CA ASP A 62 5.25 16.06 2.25
C ASP A 62 6.57 15.31 2.20
N VAL A 63 7.44 15.59 1.21
CA VAL A 63 8.79 15.00 1.15
C VAL A 63 9.51 15.22 2.48
N ASN A 64 9.55 16.47 2.94
CA ASN A 64 10.22 16.82 4.19
C ASN A 64 9.52 16.20 5.42
N PHE A 65 8.19 16.17 5.44
CA PHE A 65 7.42 15.62 6.56
C PHE A 65 7.63 14.12 6.70
N TYR A 66 7.53 13.38 5.59
CA TYR A 66 7.61 11.91 5.59
C TYR A 66 9.04 11.34 5.64
N LEU A 67 10.05 12.19 5.71
CA LEU A 67 11.42 11.83 6.09
C LEU A 67 11.70 11.97 7.59
N LYS A 68 10.85 12.69 8.33
CA LYS A 68 11.12 12.96 9.76
C LYS A 68 11.12 11.69 10.59
N SER A 69 12.14 11.59 11.45
CA SER A 69 12.20 10.60 12.50
C SER A 69 11.25 10.96 13.65
N SER A 70 10.65 9.95 14.26
CA SER A 70 9.77 10.09 15.42
C SER A 70 9.90 8.85 16.33
N SER A 71 9.21 8.85 17.48
CA SER A 71 9.15 7.66 18.34
C SER A 71 8.58 6.44 17.62
N ARG A 72 7.54 6.63 16.77
CA ARG A 72 6.97 5.56 15.96
C ARG A 72 7.93 5.13 14.83
N TYR A 73 8.63 6.08 14.20
CA TYR A 73 9.56 5.84 13.08
C TYR A 73 10.97 6.30 13.45
N PRO A 74 11.75 5.55 14.26
CA PRO A 74 13.08 5.97 14.71
C PRO A 74 14.14 5.83 13.60
N SER A 75 13.87 6.44 12.44
CA SER A 75 14.68 6.32 11.22
C SER A 75 16.09 6.90 11.34
N ASN A 76 16.34 7.82 12.29
CA ASN A 76 17.66 8.38 12.58
C ASN A 76 18.48 7.53 13.57
N SER A 77 17.93 6.44 14.10
CA SER A 77 18.64 5.53 15.01
C SER A 77 19.80 4.83 14.28
N LYS A 78 20.98 4.83 14.86
CA LYS A 78 22.14 4.09 14.33
C LYS A 78 21.85 2.59 14.13
N LYS A 79 21.04 1.99 15.03
CA LYS A 79 20.63 0.56 14.89
C LYS A 79 19.85 0.36 13.60
N ILE A 80 18.85 1.21 13.33
CA ILE A 80 18.02 1.14 12.12
C ILE A 80 18.84 1.42 10.86
N ILE A 81 19.61 2.50 10.84
CA ILE A 81 20.44 2.86 9.70
C ILE A 81 21.40 1.72 9.31
N ASN A 82 22.08 1.14 10.31
CA ASN A 82 23.01 0.04 10.06
C ASN A 82 22.30 -1.25 9.63
N PHE A 83 21.12 -1.52 10.18
CA PHE A 83 20.29 -2.65 9.80
C PHE A 83 19.85 -2.53 8.34
N THR A 84 19.29 -1.37 7.95
CA THR A 84 18.84 -1.09 6.59
C THR A 84 19.99 -1.16 5.57
N LYS A 85 21.16 -0.56 5.91
CA LYS A 85 22.34 -0.60 5.03
C LYS A 85 22.83 -2.02 4.70
N LYS A 86 22.68 -2.96 5.64
CA LYS A 86 23.02 -4.37 5.37
C LYS A 86 22.06 -4.99 4.35
N VAL A 87 20.77 -4.66 4.43
CA VAL A 87 19.75 -5.17 3.52
C VAL A 87 19.96 -4.65 2.10
N ILE A 88 20.11 -3.34 1.94
CA ILE A 88 20.29 -2.74 0.60
C ILE A 88 21.65 -2.99 -0.03
N ASN A 89 22.67 -3.35 0.76
CA ASN A 89 24.00 -3.74 0.30
C ASN A 89 24.64 -2.78 -0.73
N ASN A 90 24.73 -1.49 -0.37
CA ASN A 90 25.28 -0.41 -1.21
C ASN A 90 24.54 -0.14 -2.54
N GLU A 91 23.31 -0.61 -2.67
CA GLU A 91 22.46 -0.31 -3.83
C GLU A 91 22.29 1.22 -4.01
N LYS A 92 22.31 1.68 -5.27
CA LYS A 92 22.21 3.11 -5.61
C LYS A 92 20.85 3.50 -6.17
N SER A 93 20.24 2.62 -6.97
CA SER A 93 18.90 2.85 -7.52
C SER A 93 17.84 2.81 -6.40
N ASP A 94 16.98 3.80 -6.36
CA ASP A 94 15.92 3.86 -5.37
C ASP A 94 14.87 2.76 -5.61
N GLU A 95 14.60 2.42 -6.85
CA GLU A 95 13.73 1.31 -7.24
C GLU A 95 14.26 -0.03 -6.68
N LEU A 96 15.55 -0.31 -6.90
CA LEU A 96 16.16 -1.54 -6.40
C LEU A 96 16.31 -1.56 -4.86
N LYS A 97 16.48 -0.40 -4.22
CA LYS A 97 16.44 -0.31 -2.75
C LYS A 97 15.06 -0.68 -2.22
N ILE A 98 13.99 -0.15 -2.85
CA ILE A 98 12.61 -0.45 -2.49
C ILE A 98 12.32 -1.94 -2.66
N GLU A 99 12.69 -2.52 -3.80
CA GLU A 99 12.53 -3.95 -4.06
C GLU A 99 13.24 -4.82 -3.00
N LYS A 100 14.50 -4.51 -2.67
CA LYS A 100 15.25 -5.20 -1.62
C LYS A 100 14.60 -5.08 -0.25
N LEU A 101 14.08 -3.88 0.09
CA LEU A 101 13.39 -3.68 1.36
C LEU A 101 12.06 -4.44 1.40
N MET A 102 11.29 -4.43 0.31
CA MET A 102 10.03 -5.12 0.21
C MET A 102 10.22 -6.63 0.37
N ASN A 103 11.12 -7.23 -0.42
CA ASN A 103 11.46 -8.65 -0.32
C ASN A 103 11.96 -9.00 1.09
N PHE A 104 12.85 -8.18 1.65
CA PHE A 104 13.39 -8.42 2.98
C PHE A 104 12.30 -8.39 4.05
N VAL A 105 11.43 -7.38 4.06
CA VAL A 105 10.40 -7.23 5.10
C VAL A 105 9.39 -8.36 5.03
N SER A 106 8.93 -8.72 3.82
CA SER A 106 7.97 -9.83 3.63
C SER A 106 8.51 -11.20 4.07
N GLU A 107 9.83 -11.43 3.95
CA GLU A 107 10.46 -12.67 4.39
C GLU A 107 10.90 -12.65 5.86
N TYR A 108 11.16 -11.44 6.41
CA TYR A 108 11.71 -11.28 7.75
C TYR A 108 10.69 -11.40 8.87
N ILE A 109 9.45 -10.97 8.61
CA ILE A 109 8.34 -10.99 9.55
C ILE A 109 7.45 -12.19 9.24
N GLU A 110 7.31 -13.10 10.21
CA GLU A 110 6.33 -14.19 10.18
C GLU A 110 4.94 -13.63 10.49
N ASP A 111 3.93 -13.96 9.67
CA ASP A 111 2.55 -13.54 9.88
C ASP A 111 2.02 -14.06 11.21
N ASP A 112 1.63 -13.14 12.10
CA ASP A 112 1.05 -13.45 13.40
C ASP A 112 0.03 -12.36 13.78
N TYR A 113 -1.25 -12.65 13.56
CA TYR A 113 -2.38 -11.76 13.84
C TYR A 113 -2.65 -11.52 15.34
N GLU A 114 -2.04 -12.32 16.23
CA GLU A 114 -2.10 -12.14 17.67
C GLU A 114 -0.88 -11.37 18.20
N SER A 115 0.12 -11.17 17.36
CA SER A 115 1.29 -10.39 17.73
C SER A 115 0.93 -8.92 17.92
N ASN A 116 1.44 -8.35 18.99
CA ASN A 116 1.37 -6.91 19.23
C ASN A 116 2.79 -6.41 19.51
N SER A 117 3.29 -5.55 18.65
CA SER A 117 4.62 -4.97 18.79
C SER A 117 4.51 -3.47 19.04
N ASP A 118 5.02 -3.03 20.20
CA ASP A 118 4.95 -1.63 20.62
C ASP A 118 5.93 -0.72 19.86
N SER A 119 6.93 -1.30 19.21
CA SER A 119 7.98 -0.54 18.51
C SER A 119 8.63 -1.32 17.36
N VAL A 120 9.28 -0.58 16.46
CA VAL A 120 10.11 -1.17 15.40
C VAL A 120 11.22 -2.07 15.95
N PHE A 121 11.74 -1.78 17.14
CA PHE A 121 12.78 -2.60 17.76
C PHE A 121 12.22 -3.95 18.21
N ASP A 122 10.98 -3.99 18.73
CA ASP A 122 10.29 -5.22 19.09
C ASP A 122 10.02 -6.07 17.86
N ILE A 123 9.60 -5.46 16.75
CA ILE A 123 9.39 -6.15 15.46
C ILE A 123 10.69 -6.81 15.01
N ILE A 124 11.81 -6.07 15.05
CA ILE A 124 13.13 -6.61 14.67
C ILE A 124 13.55 -7.78 15.57
N ASP A 125 13.24 -7.72 16.85
CA ASP A 125 13.66 -8.75 17.81
C ASP A 125 12.71 -9.98 17.77
N LYS A 126 11.40 -9.77 17.67
CA LYS A 126 10.37 -10.84 17.65
C LYS A 126 10.19 -11.49 16.27
N LYS A 127 10.35 -10.72 15.18
CA LYS A 127 10.15 -11.12 13.78
C LYS A 127 8.75 -11.68 13.51
N LYS A 128 7.75 -11.11 14.16
CA LYS A 128 6.35 -11.50 14.05
C LYS A 128 5.47 -10.27 13.99
N GLY A 129 4.38 -10.36 13.23
CA GLY A 129 3.42 -9.28 13.11
C GLY A 129 2.43 -9.49 11.97
N ASP A 130 1.51 -8.55 11.84
CA ASP A 130 0.57 -8.47 10.73
C ASP A 130 0.96 -7.37 9.72
N CYS A 131 0.02 -6.93 8.90
CA CYS A 131 0.26 -5.87 7.91
C CYS A 131 0.73 -4.54 8.54
N THR A 132 0.39 -4.29 9.81
CA THR A 132 0.80 -3.09 10.53
C THR A 132 2.29 -3.11 10.84
N GLU A 133 2.80 -4.23 11.34
CA GLU A 133 4.22 -4.40 11.65
C GLU A 133 5.08 -4.39 10.37
N HIS A 134 4.62 -5.05 9.30
CA HIS A 134 5.30 -5.02 8.00
C HIS A 134 5.41 -3.57 7.48
N SER A 135 4.31 -2.83 7.49
CA SER A 135 4.27 -1.43 7.04
C SER A 135 5.14 -0.52 7.89
N LEU A 136 5.14 -0.72 9.22
CA LEU A 136 5.93 0.06 10.16
C LEU A 136 7.43 -0.17 9.99
N LEU A 137 7.87 -1.43 9.86
CA LEU A 137 9.27 -1.77 9.64
C LEU A 137 9.75 -1.21 8.29
N PHE A 138 9.01 -1.46 7.21
CA PHE A 138 9.34 -0.94 5.89
C PHE A 138 9.47 0.59 5.89
N THR A 139 8.46 1.30 6.41
CA THR A 139 8.45 2.77 6.49
C THR A 139 9.66 3.31 7.23
N THR A 140 10.01 2.70 8.37
CA THR A 140 11.15 3.15 9.17
C THR A 140 12.47 2.90 8.46
N MET A 141 12.64 1.74 7.82
CA MET A 141 13.83 1.42 7.03
C MET A 141 13.97 2.34 5.81
N ALA A 142 12.90 2.56 5.05
CA ALA A 142 12.90 3.43 3.87
C ALA A 142 13.27 4.87 4.23
N ARG A 143 12.65 5.45 5.28
CA ARG A 143 13.02 6.79 5.79
C ARG A 143 14.47 6.88 6.25
N SER A 144 15.04 5.80 6.79
CA SER A 144 16.44 5.79 7.29
C SER A 144 17.49 5.92 6.19
N ILE A 145 17.11 5.70 4.94
CA ILE A 145 17.96 5.82 3.75
C ILE A 145 17.52 6.95 2.81
N GLY A 146 16.63 7.84 3.30
CA GLY A 146 16.24 9.04 2.59
C GLY A 146 15.06 8.88 1.64
N LEU A 147 14.29 7.79 1.72
CA LEU A 147 13.08 7.58 0.93
C LEU A 147 11.84 8.04 1.74
N PRO A 148 11.18 9.15 1.37
CA PRO A 148 9.96 9.59 2.04
C PRO A 148 8.88 8.52 1.89
N THR A 149 8.32 8.07 3.01
CA THR A 149 7.38 6.94 3.02
C THR A 149 6.26 7.20 4.02
N ARG A 150 5.01 6.89 3.65
CA ARG A 150 3.84 6.96 4.53
C ARG A 150 3.11 5.63 4.60
N GLU A 151 2.58 5.30 5.79
CA GLU A 151 1.64 4.19 5.95
C GLU A 151 0.26 4.63 5.46
N VAL A 152 -0.43 3.74 4.80
CA VAL A 152 -1.81 3.90 4.33
C VAL A 152 -2.64 2.67 4.67
N THR A 153 -3.96 2.85 4.74
CA THR A 153 -4.90 1.78 5.05
C THR A 153 -6.04 1.72 4.04
N GLY A 154 -6.73 0.61 4.01
CA GLY A 154 -7.88 0.42 3.15
C GLY A 154 -8.36 -1.02 3.13
N TRP A 155 -8.92 -1.42 2.00
CA TRP A 155 -9.31 -2.80 1.74
C TRP A 155 -8.43 -3.40 0.66
N ALA A 156 -7.97 -4.62 0.88
CA ALA A 156 -7.18 -5.37 -0.08
C ALA A 156 -7.83 -6.75 -0.32
N TYR A 157 -7.79 -7.22 -1.56
CA TYR A 157 -8.34 -8.53 -1.92
C TYR A 157 -7.40 -9.64 -1.48
N ASP A 158 -7.90 -10.57 -0.66
CA ASP A 158 -7.12 -11.63 -0.01
C ASP A 158 -6.88 -12.88 -0.88
N GLY A 159 -7.31 -12.85 -2.14
CA GLY A 159 -7.28 -14.02 -3.03
C GLY A 159 -8.42 -15.02 -2.80
N ASN A 160 -9.16 -14.93 -1.69
CA ASN A 160 -10.23 -15.85 -1.28
C ASN A 160 -11.64 -15.26 -1.39
N LYS A 161 -11.88 -14.40 -2.37
CA LYS A 161 -13.16 -13.72 -2.63
C LYS A 161 -13.57 -12.67 -1.60
N LYS A 162 -12.61 -12.15 -0.80
CA LYS A 162 -12.89 -11.15 0.22
C LYS A 162 -11.95 -9.97 0.11
N TYR A 163 -12.51 -8.80 0.37
CA TYR A 163 -11.73 -7.63 0.75
C TYR A 163 -11.58 -7.61 2.27
N VAL A 164 -10.35 -7.54 2.72
CA VAL A 164 -9.98 -7.46 4.13
C VAL A 164 -9.39 -6.09 4.44
N LEU A 165 -9.51 -5.66 5.68
CA LEU A 165 -8.80 -4.48 6.17
C LEU A 165 -7.31 -4.75 6.10
N HIS A 166 -6.58 -3.79 5.53
CA HIS A 166 -5.16 -3.96 5.27
C HIS A 166 -4.41 -2.64 5.42
N ALA A 167 -3.14 -2.75 5.78
CA ALA A 167 -2.20 -1.65 5.82
C ALA A 167 -1.06 -1.92 4.84
N TRP A 168 -0.65 -0.88 4.12
CA TRP A 168 0.50 -0.91 3.22
C TRP A 168 1.22 0.44 3.25
N VAL A 169 2.13 0.68 2.34
CA VAL A 169 2.89 1.92 2.31
C VAL A 169 2.82 2.61 0.95
N GLU A 170 3.08 3.90 0.94
CA GLU A 170 3.36 4.67 -0.27
C GLU A 170 4.73 5.33 -0.12
N VAL A 171 5.60 5.14 -1.11
CA VAL A 171 6.94 5.69 -1.19
C VAL A 171 6.98 6.82 -2.21
N ALA A 172 7.56 7.98 -1.85
CA ALA A 172 7.77 9.06 -2.80
C ALA A 172 8.94 8.72 -3.73
N MET A 173 8.63 8.44 -5.00
CA MET A 173 9.60 8.13 -6.04
C MET A 173 9.72 9.25 -7.05
N ASN A 174 10.94 9.57 -7.45
CA ASN A 174 11.22 10.57 -8.48
C ASN A 174 11.07 9.96 -9.87
N VAL A 175 10.15 10.50 -10.65
CA VAL A 175 9.98 10.16 -12.07
C VAL A 175 10.07 11.48 -12.86
N ASP A 176 11.06 11.64 -13.72
CA ASP A 176 11.27 12.83 -14.55
C ASP A 176 11.28 14.16 -13.76
N ASN A 177 11.96 14.17 -12.60
CA ASN A 177 12.05 15.29 -11.66
C ASN A 177 10.73 15.68 -10.97
N VAL A 178 9.75 14.80 -10.97
CA VAL A 178 8.51 14.93 -10.19
C VAL A 178 8.40 13.75 -9.24
N PHE A 179 8.10 14.03 -7.98
CA PHE A 179 7.84 12.98 -7.01
C PHE A 179 6.38 12.53 -7.07
N TYR A 180 6.17 11.21 -7.01
CA TYR A 180 4.86 10.58 -6.95
C TYR A 180 4.79 9.56 -5.81
N TRP A 181 3.61 9.45 -5.18
CA TRP A 181 3.35 8.41 -4.20
C TRP A 181 3.12 7.07 -4.90
N VAL A 182 4.06 6.16 -4.77
CA VAL A 182 4.00 4.82 -5.36
C VAL A 182 3.61 3.80 -4.27
N PRO A 183 2.47 3.10 -4.40
CA PRO A 183 2.03 2.11 -3.42
C PRO A 183 2.91 0.85 -3.47
N ILE A 184 3.29 0.38 -2.30
CA ILE A 184 4.08 -0.82 -2.06
C ILE A 184 3.44 -1.60 -0.92
N ASP A 185 3.22 -2.89 -1.10
CA ASP A 185 2.74 -3.77 -0.03
C ASP A 185 3.86 -4.71 0.44
N PRO A 186 4.49 -4.40 1.59
CA PRO A 186 5.58 -5.22 2.12
C PRO A 186 5.10 -6.50 2.82
N THR A 187 3.79 -6.67 3.04
CA THR A 187 3.22 -7.89 3.62
C THR A 187 3.10 -8.97 2.55
N TRP A 188 2.47 -8.63 1.44
CA TRP A 188 2.22 -9.56 0.33
C TRP A 188 3.27 -9.49 -0.78
N ASN A 189 4.30 -8.68 -0.59
CA ASN A 189 5.39 -8.47 -1.56
C ASN A 189 4.89 -7.99 -2.92
N LEU A 190 4.02 -6.98 -2.93
CA LEU A 190 3.41 -6.44 -4.14
C LEU A 190 3.85 -5.00 -4.39
N SER A 191 4.26 -4.72 -5.62
CA SER A 191 4.50 -3.36 -6.12
C SER A 191 3.29 -2.89 -6.93
N MET A 192 2.84 -1.65 -6.68
CA MET A 192 1.70 -1.03 -7.37
C MET A 192 0.45 -1.93 -7.41
N PRO A 193 -0.03 -2.45 -6.25
CA PRO A 193 -1.11 -3.42 -6.23
C PRO A 193 -2.44 -2.80 -6.68
N LEU A 194 -3.03 -3.33 -7.76
CA LEU A 194 -4.32 -2.87 -8.31
C LEU A 194 -5.53 -3.40 -7.53
N ILE A 195 -5.31 -4.36 -6.64
CA ILE A 195 -6.32 -4.99 -5.80
C ILE A 195 -6.49 -4.32 -4.43
N HIS A 196 -5.90 -3.14 -4.26
CA HIS A 196 -5.96 -2.35 -3.04
C HIS A 196 -6.80 -1.10 -3.25
N ILE A 197 -7.76 -0.85 -2.34
CA ILE A 197 -8.63 0.32 -2.33
C ILE A 197 -8.31 1.13 -1.10
N LYS A 198 -7.65 2.27 -1.29
CA LYS A 198 -7.23 3.17 -0.22
C LYS A 198 -8.42 3.88 0.40
N SER A 199 -8.51 3.86 1.71
CA SER A 199 -9.59 4.51 2.46
C SER A 199 -9.16 4.86 3.88
N SER A 200 -9.95 5.69 4.53
CA SER A 200 -9.83 6.00 5.96
C SER A 200 -11.21 6.04 6.61
N GLY A 201 -11.27 5.91 7.92
CA GLY A 201 -12.52 6.05 8.67
C GLY A 201 -12.35 5.69 10.13
N LYS A 202 -13.17 6.30 11.00
CA LYS A 202 -13.13 6.03 12.45
C LYS A 202 -13.81 4.70 12.82
N ASN A 203 -14.66 4.14 11.96
CA ASN A 203 -15.50 2.99 12.22
C ASN A 203 -15.29 1.89 11.15
N PHE A 204 -14.05 1.63 10.76
CA PHE A 204 -13.72 0.62 9.77
C PHE A 204 -14.33 -0.77 10.08
N LEU A 205 -14.36 -1.15 11.36
CA LEU A 205 -14.85 -2.46 11.79
C LEU A 205 -16.39 -2.57 11.73
N ASP A 206 -17.11 -1.45 11.74
CA ASP A 206 -18.58 -1.39 11.76
C ASP A 206 -19.16 -0.96 10.39
N SER A 207 -18.32 -0.83 9.36
CA SER A 207 -18.78 -0.39 8.04
C SER A 207 -19.56 -1.48 7.30
N ASN A 208 -20.76 -1.14 6.83
CA ASN A 208 -21.53 -1.96 5.89
C ASN A 208 -21.07 -1.70 4.47
N LEU A 209 -19.83 -2.09 4.15
CA LEU A 209 -19.26 -1.91 2.83
C LEU A 209 -19.63 -3.05 1.90
N SER A 210 -20.18 -2.71 0.74
CA SER A 210 -20.28 -3.59 -0.43
C SER A 210 -19.30 -3.13 -1.50
N ILE A 211 -18.44 -4.01 -1.97
CA ILE A 211 -17.51 -3.79 -3.08
C ILE A 211 -17.99 -4.65 -4.25
N THR A 212 -18.29 -4.02 -5.37
CA THR A 212 -18.73 -4.69 -6.59
C THR A 212 -17.72 -4.41 -7.70
N LEU A 213 -17.17 -5.45 -8.29
CA LEU A 213 -16.34 -5.35 -9.49
C LEU A 213 -17.22 -4.92 -10.67
N LYS A 214 -16.75 -3.94 -11.43
CA LYS A 214 -17.49 -3.41 -12.60
C LYS A 214 -16.78 -3.73 -13.91
N GLU A 215 -15.47 -3.52 -13.96
CA GLU A 215 -14.71 -3.63 -15.20
C GLU A 215 -13.23 -3.86 -14.88
N ILE A 216 -12.57 -4.65 -15.70
CA ILE A 216 -11.11 -4.80 -15.72
C ILE A 216 -10.65 -4.42 -17.13
N ASN A 217 -9.70 -3.49 -17.22
CA ASN A 217 -9.07 -3.09 -18.45
C ASN A 217 -7.65 -3.65 -18.51
N PHE A 218 -7.29 -4.24 -19.64
CA PHE A 218 -5.96 -4.80 -19.89
C PHE A 218 -5.15 -3.88 -20.80
N THR A 219 -3.82 -3.96 -20.70
CA THR A 219 -2.89 -3.10 -21.46
C THR A 219 -2.96 -3.36 -22.98
N ASP A 220 -3.48 -4.50 -23.42
CA ASP A 220 -3.71 -4.84 -24.84
C ASP A 220 -5.01 -4.25 -25.42
N GLY A 221 -5.79 -3.53 -24.61
CA GLY A 221 -7.05 -2.90 -24.98
C GLY A 221 -8.28 -3.79 -24.82
N GLU A 222 -8.12 -5.02 -24.32
CA GLU A 222 -9.26 -5.86 -23.93
C GLU A 222 -9.89 -5.38 -22.63
N SER A 223 -11.17 -5.67 -22.42
CA SER A 223 -11.85 -5.41 -21.14
C SER A 223 -12.84 -6.53 -20.80
N LEU A 224 -13.02 -6.75 -19.50
CA LEU A 224 -14.06 -7.61 -18.93
C LEU A 224 -15.04 -6.75 -18.12
N ASN A 225 -16.34 -6.89 -18.40
CA ASN A 225 -17.43 -6.19 -17.71
C ASN A 225 -18.23 -7.18 -16.83
N PHE A 226 -18.70 -6.71 -15.66
CA PHE A 226 -19.37 -7.49 -14.63
C PHE A 226 -20.68 -6.88 -14.16
#